data_b5f2d24a27f540f4bc21a829ba8a7eaf
#
_entry.id   b5f2d24a27f540f4bc21a829ba8a7eaf
#
_cell.length_a   1.000
_cell.length_b   1.000
_cell.length_c   1.000
_cell.angle_alpha   90.00
_cell.angle_beta   90.00
_cell.angle_gamma   90.00
#
_symmetry.space_group_name_H-M   'P 1'
#
loop_
_entity.id
_entity.type
_entity.pdbx_description
1 polymer ?
#
loop_
_entity_poly.entity_id
_entity_poly.type
_entity_poly.pdbx_seq_one_letter_code
_entity_poly.pdbx_strand_id
1 'polypeptide(L)'
;GLEAALTAARLGHPVTLIEEASELGGALAHQISIAPEEPPYDEPVANPVPGLIAEIEANESVQVLLDTTINHISGQPGQFKVRFDGPENLEMVVGSIVQATGAKPYDAGNLGHLGYGESADIVTSKDFELMLAAGEIARPSDGKKPGRIAFIQCAGSRDENHLRYCSSECCVNTLRQIAEVKKLEPGIESAVIYKDIRAPGHMEHFFVGVQKSAEMMMTRGDVEKIEANGKLSIHLTNSLLGDDVQVQADLVVLAVGMVPQSADGELIRELIDSRHQAEHSESSQVREASAKRAEELKNHEGTEILHLEYRQGPDLPALKYGFPDSHFICFPYETRRTGVYAAGTVHAPMDSALAAEDGLGAAMKAVQCIEMAKRGEAVHPRAGDTAYPDFFLQRCTQCKRCTEECPFGTINEDEKGTPEFNPLRCRRCGICMGACPERIISFQDYSVHMVAEMIKAMEIPEDYEEKPRILALMCENDAVPALESAAADGATWNPWTRIIPIRCLGSTNIVWIAEALSAGVDGVILIGCKYGDDYQCHYVRGSELANTRLGNVGETLQRLALEPERIKVVELSHDEFDRVPKVLDEFSAELDEMGPNPLKGF
;
A
#
# COMPACT_ATOMS: atom_id res chain seq x y z
N GLY A 1 6.91 -10.38 12.48
CA GLY A 1 7.72 -9.67 13.50
C GLY A 1 8.81 -10.55 14.08
N LEU A 2 8.45 -11.72 14.62
CA LEU A 2 9.43 -12.63 15.26
C LEU A 2 10.54 -13.05 14.28
N GLU A 3 10.17 -13.49 13.08
CA GLU A 3 11.12 -13.91 12.05
C GLU A 3 12.00 -12.76 11.55
N ALA A 4 11.42 -11.57 11.44
CA ALA A 4 12.19 -10.37 11.08
C ALA A 4 13.24 -10.05 12.16
N ALA A 5 12.88 -10.16 13.44
CA ALA A 5 13.80 -9.92 14.55
C ALA A 5 14.95 -10.94 14.58
N LEU A 6 14.64 -12.23 14.45
CA LEU A 6 15.64 -13.30 14.39
C LEU A 6 16.57 -13.16 13.19
N THR A 7 16.02 -12.85 12.02
CA THR A 7 16.82 -12.65 10.80
C THR A 7 17.81 -11.51 10.95
N ALA A 8 17.38 -10.36 11.45
CA ALA A 8 18.28 -9.23 11.66
C ALA A 8 19.36 -9.55 12.71
N ALA A 9 19.00 -10.25 13.80
CA ALA A 9 19.94 -10.69 14.83
C ALA A 9 20.98 -11.70 14.29
N ARG A 10 20.53 -12.69 13.51
CA ARG A 10 21.41 -13.67 12.83
C ARG A 10 22.38 -13.02 11.84
N LEU A 11 22.02 -11.86 11.29
CA LEU A 11 22.89 -11.04 10.43
C LEU A 11 23.83 -10.12 11.22
N GLY A 12 23.85 -10.22 12.57
CA GLY A 12 24.77 -9.50 13.45
C GLY A 12 24.32 -8.09 13.82
N HIS A 13 23.05 -7.75 13.63
CA HIS A 13 22.49 -6.46 14.03
C HIS A 13 21.74 -6.59 15.37
N PRO A 14 21.97 -5.68 16.34
CA PRO A 14 21.15 -5.65 17.55
C PRO A 14 19.71 -5.24 17.19
N VAL A 15 18.74 -5.93 17.79
CA VAL A 15 17.31 -5.73 17.54
C VAL A 15 16.60 -5.37 18.84
N THR A 16 15.70 -4.39 18.77
CA THR A 16 14.71 -4.14 19.82
C THR A 16 13.34 -4.54 19.27
N LEU A 17 12.74 -5.56 19.88
CA LEU A 17 11.41 -6.04 19.56
C LEU A 17 10.42 -5.43 20.56
N ILE A 18 9.45 -4.65 20.04
CA ILE A 18 8.44 -3.95 20.82
C ILE A 18 7.11 -4.68 20.65
N GLU A 19 6.43 -4.96 21.76
CA GLU A 19 5.12 -5.59 21.77
C GLU A 19 4.20 -4.83 22.74
N GLU A 20 3.02 -4.44 22.28
CA GLU A 20 2.01 -3.76 23.11
C GLU A 20 1.35 -4.69 24.12
N ALA A 21 1.30 -5.99 23.80
CA ALA A 21 0.76 -7.00 24.70
C ALA A 21 1.81 -7.47 25.73
N SER A 22 1.33 -8.19 26.74
CA SER A 22 2.17 -8.80 27.78
C SER A 22 2.89 -10.07 27.35
N GLU A 23 2.68 -10.54 26.09
CA GLU A 23 3.29 -11.72 25.52
C GLU A 23 3.55 -11.57 24.02
N LEU A 24 4.54 -12.30 23.50
CA LEU A 24 4.88 -12.35 22.08
C LEU A 24 4.00 -13.34 21.31
N GLY A 25 3.93 -13.17 19.97
CA GLY A 25 3.35 -14.14 19.04
C GLY A 25 2.00 -13.74 18.47
N GLY A 26 1.35 -12.72 19.03
CA GLY A 26 0.08 -12.17 18.51
C GLY A 26 -1.00 -13.24 18.35
N ALA A 27 -1.74 -13.21 17.25
CA ALA A 27 -2.85 -14.15 17.01
C ALA A 27 -2.39 -15.63 16.91
N LEU A 28 -1.15 -15.88 16.51
CA LEU A 28 -0.62 -17.23 16.37
C LEU A 28 -0.22 -17.85 17.72
N ALA A 29 0.03 -17.05 18.77
CA ALA A 29 0.38 -17.58 20.09
C ALA A 29 -0.69 -18.53 20.67
N HIS A 30 -1.96 -18.31 20.30
CA HIS A 30 -3.08 -19.10 20.82
C HIS A 30 -3.49 -20.27 19.91
N GLN A 31 -2.84 -20.46 18.75
CA GLN A 31 -3.11 -21.59 17.87
C GLN A 31 -2.37 -22.84 18.32
N ILE A 32 -3.07 -23.98 18.39
CA ILE A 32 -2.47 -25.26 18.79
C ILE A 32 -1.66 -25.91 17.67
N SER A 33 -1.99 -25.62 16.42
CA SER A 33 -1.37 -26.15 15.23
C SER A 33 -1.39 -25.15 14.09
N ILE A 34 -0.62 -25.40 13.05
CA ILE A 34 -0.65 -24.68 11.79
C ILE A 34 -0.85 -25.65 10.61
N ALA A 35 -1.17 -25.13 9.43
CA ALA A 35 -1.15 -25.92 8.22
C ALA A 35 0.28 -26.38 7.91
N PRO A 36 0.48 -27.58 7.33
CA PRO A 36 1.81 -28.15 7.12
C PRO A 36 2.59 -27.40 6.03
N GLU A 37 3.84 -27.05 6.32
CA GLU A 37 4.77 -26.42 5.37
C GLU A 37 5.70 -27.45 4.69
N GLU A 38 5.75 -28.69 5.21
CA GLU A 38 6.60 -29.78 4.75
C GLU A 38 5.77 -31.02 4.34
N PRO A 39 6.30 -31.87 3.43
CA PRO A 39 5.64 -33.13 3.08
C PRO A 39 5.39 -34.03 4.30
N PRO A 40 4.28 -34.79 4.34
CA PRO A 40 3.35 -35.10 3.23
C PRO A 40 2.20 -34.10 3.01
N TYR A 41 2.11 -33.00 3.75
CA TYR A 41 1.11 -31.93 3.65
C TYR A 41 -0.35 -32.35 3.93
N ASP A 42 -0.62 -33.45 4.59
CA ASP A 42 -1.96 -34.01 4.75
C ASP A 42 -2.57 -33.82 6.15
N GLU A 43 -1.77 -33.45 7.15
CA GLU A 43 -2.23 -33.19 8.52
C GLU A 43 -1.67 -31.90 9.09
N PRO A 44 -2.38 -31.20 10.01
CA PRO A 44 -1.84 -30.05 10.74
C PRO A 44 -0.59 -30.45 11.54
N VAL A 45 0.37 -29.53 11.61
CA VAL A 45 1.61 -29.68 12.38
C VAL A 45 1.59 -28.79 13.62
N ALA A 46 2.48 -29.09 14.57
CA ALA A 46 2.60 -28.29 15.79
C ALA A 46 2.95 -26.82 15.44
N ASN A 47 2.38 -25.90 16.19
CA ASN A 47 2.67 -24.47 16.02
C ASN A 47 4.15 -24.16 16.35
N PRO A 48 4.94 -23.59 15.41
CA PRO A 48 6.35 -23.30 15.65
C PRO A 48 6.59 -22.03 16.50
N VAL A 49 5.57 -21.18 16.67
CA VAL A 49 5.70 -19.86 17.35
C VAL A 49 6.29 -19.96 18.76
N PRO A 50 5.89 -20.91 19.63
CA PRO A 50 6.53 -21.06 20.94
C PRO A 50 8.05 -21.33 20.86
N GLY A 51 8.50 -22.07 19.85
CA GLY A 51 9.92 -22.28 19.59
C GLY A 51 10.66 -21.04 19.15
N LEU A 52 10.03 -20.23 18.26
CA LEU A 52 10.58 -18.95 17.81
C LEU A 52 10.67 -17.94 18.97
N ILE A 53 9.68 -17.90 19.84
CA ILE A 53 9.71 -17.06 21.05
C ILE A 53 10.87 -17.46 21.95
N ALA A 54 11.03 -18.75 22.22
CA ALA A 54 12.15 -19.26 23.05
C ALA A 54 13.53 -18.93 22.41
N GLU A 55 13.66 -18.97 21.08
CA GLU A 55 14.89 -18.57 20.39
C GLU A 55 15.16 -17.08 20.55
N ILE A 56 14.13 -16.23 20.45
CA ILE A 56 14.23 -14.78 20.66
C ILE A 56 14.66 -14.45 22.07
N GLU A 57 14.02 -15.05 23.07
CA GLU A 57 14.32 -14.82 24.49
C GLU A 57 15.72 -15.29 24.87
N ALA A 58 16.24 -16.31 24.21
CA ALA A 58 17.61 -16.82 24.41
C ALA A 58 18.68 -16.02 23.65
N ASN A 59 18.29 -15.11 22.74
CA ASN A 59 19.20 -14.39 21.85
C ASN A 59 19.65 -13.07 22.48
N GLU A 60 20.90 -12.99 22.94
CA GLU A 60 21.48 -11.79 23.56
C GLU A 60 21.47 -10.52 22.64
N SER A 61 21.33 -10.71 21.32
CA SER A 61 21.24 -9.60 20.35
C SER A 61 19.81 -9.04 20.20
N VAL A 62 18.81 -9.65 20.84
CA VAL A 62 17.42 -9.22 20.77
C VAL A 62 16.96 -8.74 22.15
N GLN A 63 16.64 -7.47 22.25
CA GLN A 63 15.97 -6.91 23.43
C GLN A 63 14.45 -6.94 23.20
N VAL A 64 13.72 -7.60 24.09
CA VAL A 64 12.24 -7.64 24.05
C VAL A 64 11.67 -6.64 25.05
N LEU A 65 10.76 -5.81 24.60
CA LEU A 65 10.00 -4.84 25.40
C LEU A 65 8.51 -5.15 25.26
N LEU A 66 7.94 -5.78 26.29
CA LEU A 66 6.51 -6.07 26.41
C LEU A 66 5.76 -4.91 27.08
N ASP A 67 4.43 -4.90 26.96
CA ASP A 67 3.56 -3.83 27.49
C ASP A 67 4.07 -2.43 27.08
N THR A 68 4.61 -2.32 25.84
CA THR A 68 5.34 -1.14 25.38
C THR A 68 4.81 -0.67 24.02
N THR A 69 4.55 0.61 23.91
CA THR A 69 4.16 1.29 22.66
C THR A 69 5.16 2.37 22.27
N ILE A 70 5.11 2.80 21.02
CA ILE A 70 5.91 3.92 20.54
C ILE A 70 5.17 5.21 20.86
N ASN A 71 5.87 6.18 21.44
CA ASN A 71 5.35 7.51 21.75
C ASN A 71 5.78 8.55 20.71
N HIS A 72 7.03 8.42 20.19
CA HIS A 72 7.56 9.39 19.23
C HIS A 72 8.75 8.84 18.48
N ILE A 73 8.77 9.09 17.16
CA ILE A 73 9.92 8.81 16.30
C ILE A 73 10.34 10.07 15.56
N SER A 74 11.59 10.46 15.74
CA SER A 74 12.23 11.54 14.97
C SER A 74 13.50 11.05 14.29
N GLY A 75 14.16 11.93 13.52
CA GLY A 75 15.41 11.59 12.84
C GLY A 75 15.21 11.01 11.45
N GLN A 76 16.10 10.11 11.04
CA GLN A 76 16.23 9.66 9.64
C GLN A 76 16.81 8.25 9.56
N PRO A 77 16.81 7.59 8.38
CA PRO A 77 17.51 6.33 8.19
C PRO A 77 18.95 6.39 8.74
N GLY A 78 19.32 5.36 9.48
CA GLY A 78 20.59 5.29 10.20
C GLY A 78 20.61 5.95 11.57
N GLN A 79 19.65 6.83 11.89
CA GLN A 79 19.63 7.64 13.12
C GLN A 79 18.18 7.99 13.56
N PHE A 80 17.27 7.05 13.54
CA PHE A 80 15.94 7.25 14.12
C PHE A 80 16.05 7.29 15.64
N LYS A 81 15.52 8.33 16.26
CA LYS A 81 15.36 8.46 17.71
C LYS A 81 13.95 8.04 18.07
N VAL A 82 13.82 6.96 18.81
CA VAL A 82 12.53 6.36 19.20
C VAL A 82 12.36 6.51 20.70
N ARG A 83 11.21 7.06 21.11
CA ARG A 83 10.77 7.09 22.51
C ARG A 83 9.60 6.15 22.71
N PHE A 84 9.62 5.46 23.83
CA PHE A 84 8.65 4.45 24.19
C PHE A 84 7.85 4.85 25.42
N ASP A 85 6.58 4.45 25.44
CA ASP A 85 5.73 4.41 26.62
C ASP A 85 5.59 2.96 27.07
N GLY A 86 6.02 2.67 28.30
CA GLY A 86 6.01 1.33 28.86
C GLY A 86 6.49 1.34 30.30
N PRO A 87 6.79 0.15 30.87
CA PRO A 87 7.31 0.04 32.25
C PRO A 87 8.58 0.85 32.47
N GLU A 88 9.37 1.03 31.41
CA GLU A 88 10.57 1.87 31.38
C GLU A 88 10.42 2.91 30.26
N ASN A 89 10.38 4.20 30.62
CA ASN A 89 10.43 5.28 29.64
C ASN A 89 11.84 5.35 29.02
N LEU A 90 12.02 4.68 27.89
CA LEU A 90 13.30 4.56 27.20
C LEU A 90 13.35 5.45 25.97
N GLU A 91 14.52 5.95 25.65
CA GLU A 91 14.84 6.55 24.36
C GLU A 91 16.04 5.81 23.77
N MET A 92 15.96 5.42 22.50
CA MET A 92 17.07 4.81 21.79
C MET A 92 17.22 5.31 20.38
N VAL A 93 18.40 5.07 19.79
CA VAL A 93 18.71 5.37 18.40
C VAL A 93 18.78 4.05 17.61
N VAL A 94 17.98 3.95 16.55
CA VAL A 94 17.95 2.77 15.68
C VAL A 94 18.22 3.16 14.22
N GLY A 95 18.77 2.22 13.46
CA GLY A 95 19.14 2.47 12.07
C GLY A 95 17.98 2.35 11.09
N SER A 96 17.01 1.50 11.40
CA SER A 96 15.84 1.19 10.57
C SER A 96 14.70 0.68 11.42
N ILE A 97 13.49 0.71 10.88
CA ILE A 97 12.26 0.31 11.57
C ILE A 97 11.49 -0.68 10.68
N VAL A 98 11.00 -1.76 11.28
CA VAL A 98 10.09 -2.72 10.61
C VAL A 98 8.78 -2.74 11.39
N GLN A 99 7.73 -2.22 10.78
CA GLN A 99 6.37 -2.32 11.31
C GLN A 99 5.82 -3.72 11.01
N ALA A 100 5.57 -4.50 12.06
CA ALA A 100 5.02 -5.85 11.98
C ALA A 100 3.85 -6.02 12.94
N THR A 101 2.97 -5.03 12.99
CA THR A 101 1.84 -4.93 13.92
C THR A 101 0.72 -5.94 13.62
N GLY A 102 0.81 -6.66 12.50
CA GLY A 102 -0.12 -7.73 12.19
C GLY A 102 -1.47 -7.25 11.68
N ALA A 103 -2.48 -8.11 11.86
CA ALA A 103 -3.85 -7.85 11.46
C ALA A 103 -4.82 -8.27 12.56
N LYS A 104 -6.00 -7.67 12.56
CA LYS A 104 -7.14 -8.05 13.40
C LYS A 104 -8.26 -8.64 12.55
N PRO A 105 -9.14 -9.49 13.12
CA PRO A 105 -10.33 -9.94 12.43
C PRO A 105 -11.22 -8.76 11.99
N TYR A 106 -11.84 -8.89 10.82
CA TYR A 106 -12.89 -7.97 10.41
C TYR A 106 -14.03 -8.00 11.43
N ASP A 107 -14.60 -6.85 11.72
CA ASP A 107 -15.69 -6.74 12.71
C ASP A 107 -16.94 -7.48 12.21
N ALA A 108 -17.22 -8.62 12.85
CA ALA A 108 -18.39 -9.44 12.55
C ALA A 108 -19.73 -8.74 12.86
N GLY A 109 -19.72 -7.68 13.68
CA GLY A 109 -20.89 -6.85 13.94
C GLY A 109 -21.47 -6.20 12.67
N ASN A 110 -20.65 -6.02 11.64
CA ASN A 110 -21.09 -5.52 10.34
C ASN A 110 -21.81 -6.59 9.48
N LEU A 111 -21.82 -7.86 9.92
CA LEU A 111 -22.36 -9.01 9.18
C LEU A 111 -23.73 -9.46 9.74
N GLY A 112 -24.64 -8.52 10.00
CA GLY A 112 -25.96 -8.81 10.58
C GLY A 112 -26.78 -9.83 9.81
N HIS A 113 -26.66 -9.90 8.48
CA HIS A 113 -27.32 -10.93 7.64
C HIS A 113 -26.83 -12.36 7.94
N LEU A 114 -25.62 -12.50 8.52
CA LEU A 114 -25.10 -13.79 8.99
C LEU A 114 -25.47 -14.10 10.44
N GLY A 115 -26.36 -13.30 11.07
CA GLY A 115 -26.91 -13.53 12.40
C GLY A 115 -25.90 -13.35 13.55
N TYR A 116 -24.73 -12.76 13.32
CA TYR A 116 -23.78 -12.50 14.38
C TYR A 116 -24.35 -11.52 15.41
N GLY A 117 -24.29 -11.91 16.68
CA GLY A 117 -24.91 -11.16 17.79
C GLY A 117 -26.40 -11.50 18.03
N GLU A 118 -27.09 -12.18 17.11
CA GLU A 118 -28.45 -12.68 17.31
C GLU A 118 -28.49 -14.02 18.05
N SER A 119 -27.44 -14.84 17.89
CA SER A 119 -27.25 -16.09 18.58
C SER A 119 -25.83 -16.21 19.12
N ALA A 120 -25.69 -16.68 20.36
CA ALA A 120 -24.41 -16.99 20.95
C ALA A 120 -23.68 -18.15 20.24
N ASP A 121 -24.42 -19.00 19.51
CA ASP A 121 -23.86 -20.14 18.76
C ASP A 121 -23.39 -19.77 17.33
N ILE A 122 -23.31 -18.47 17.03
CA ILE A 122 -22.65 -17.92 15.86
C ILE A 122 -21.39 -17.19 16.33
N VAL A 123 -20.22 -17.78 16.07
CA VAL A 123 -18.91 -17.32 16.57
C VAL A 123 -17.98 -16.99 15.41
N THR A 124 -16.93 -16.22 15.65
CA THR A 124 -15.87 -16.00 14.66
C THR A 124 -14.87 -17.16 14.65
N SER A 125 -14.07 -17.27 13.58
CA SER A 125 -12.98 -18.25 13.52
C SER A 125 -11.94 -18.06 14.65
N LYS A 126 -11.78 -16.81 15.16
CA LYS A 126 -10.93 -16.51 16.33
C LYS A 126 -11.53 -17.08 17.61
N ASP A 127 -12.82 -16.88 17.87
CA ASP A 127 -13.49 -17.42 19.04
C ASP A 127 -13.48 -18.94 19.04
N PHE A 128 -13.66 -19.53 17.86
CA PHE A 128 -13.57 -20.97 17.68
C PHE A 128 -12.17 -21.53 17.94
N GLU A 129 -11.11 -20.77 17.59
CA GLU A 129 -9.73 -21.13 17.91
C GLU A 129 -9.51 -21.23 19.42
N LEU A 130 -10.07 -20.34 20.19
CA LEU A 130 -9.99 -20.39 21.66
C LEU A 130 -10.69 -21.63 22.24
N MET A 131 -11.80 -22.09 21.62
CA MET A 131 -12.43 -23.34 22.00
C MET A 131 -11.53 -24.56 21.71
N LEU A 132 -10.88 -24.60 20.54
CA LEU A 132 -9.92 -25.65 20.20
C LEU A 132 -8.73 -25.65 21.15
N ALA A 133 -8.18 -24.48 21.48
CA ALA A 133 -7.07 -24.36 22.42
C ALA A 133 -7.44 -24.81 23.83
N ALA A 134 -8.69 -24.60 24.26
CA ALA A 134 -9.21 -25.11 25.53
C ALA A 134 -9.47 -26.64 25.53
N GLY A 135 -9.42 -27.27 24.34
CA GLY A 135 -9.71 -28.70 24.17
C GLY A 135 -11.19 -29.06 24.37
N GLU A 136 -12.10 -28.07 24.37
CA GLU A 136 -13.52 -28.25 24.60
C GLU A 136 -14.36 -27.53 23.52
N ILE A 137 -15.08 -28.30 22.71
CA ILE A 137 -15.96 -27.76 21.69
C ILE A 137 -17.40 -27.81 22.20
N ALA A 138 -17.88 -26.66 22.69
CA ALA A 138 -19.21 -26.54 23.28
C ALA A 138 -19.97 -25.35 22.67
N ARG A 139 -21.28 -25.46 22.56
CA ARG A 139 -22.14 -24.36 22.16
C ARG A 139 -22.15 -23.29 23.26
N PRO A 140 -21.85 -22.00 22.96
CA PRO A 140 -21.88 -20.95 23.97
C PRO A 140 -23.24 -20.75 24.62
N SER A 141 -24.33 -21.08 23.95
CA SER A 141 -25.70 -20.87 24.48
C SER A 141 -26.08 -21.80 25.63
N ASP A 142 -25.60 -23.05 25.65
CA ASP A 142 -26.05 -24.06 26.63
C ASP A 142 -24.96 -25.02 27.12
N GLY A 143 -23.72 -24.84 26.67
CA GLY A 143 -22.56 -25.64 27.05
C GLY A 143 -22.58 -27.07 26.49
N LYS A 144 -23.50 -27.41 25.59
CA LYS A 144 -23.58 -28.75 25.02
C LYS A 144 -22.68 -28.90 23.80
N LYS A 145 -22.21 -30.10 23.58
CA LYS A 145 -21.46 -30.47 22.39
C LYS A 145 -22.35 -30.33 21.14
N PRO A 146 -21.89 -29.64 20.07
CA PRO A 146 -22.60 -29.57 18.81
C PRO A 146 -22.55 -30.90 18.07
N GLY A 147 -23.62 -31.29 17.40
CA GLY A 147 -23.63 -32.40 16.47
C GLY A 147 -23.06 -32.03 15.09
N ARG A 148 -23.31 -30.81 14.65
CA ARG A 148 -22.80 -30.27 13.39
C ARG A 148 -22.32 -28.85 13.54
N ILE A 149 -21.13 -28.57 13.00
CA ILE A 149 -20.53 -27.23 12.89
C ILE A 149 -20.54 -26.81 11.42
N ALA A 150 -21.05 -25.60 11.13
CA ALA A 150 -20.98 -25.02 9.77
C ALA A 150 -19.95 -23.87 9.74
N PHE A 151 -19.03 -23.94 8.80
CA PHE A 151 -18.02 -22.92 8.55
C PHE A 151 -18.42 -22.07 7.34
N ILE A 152 -18.61 -20.78 7.53
CA ILE A 152 -18.97 -19.84 6.46
C ILE A 152 -17.71 -19.13 6.00
N GLN A 153 -17.28 -19.43 4.77
CA GLN A 153 -16.10 -18.83 4.17
C GLN A 153 -16.40 -17.43 3.63
N CYS A 154 -15.37 -16.57 3.58
CA CYS A 154 -15.45 -15.20 3.07
C CYS A 154 -16.50 -14.35 3.80
N ALA A 155 -16.74 -14.59 5.10
CA ALA A 155 -17.61 -13.73 5.90
C ALA A 155 -17.00 -12.33 6.00
N GLY A 156 -17.55 -11.36 5.24
CA GLY A 156 -17.03 -10.00 5.12
C GLY A 156 -15.81 -9.83 4.21
N SER A 157 -15.35 -10.89 3.51
CA SER A 157 -14.27 -10.81 2.51
C SER A 157 -14.77 -11.14 1.12
N ARG A 158 -14.09 -10.62 0.06
CA ARG A 158 -14.51 -10.80 -1.34
C ARG A 158 -15.95 -10.32 -1.55
N ASP A 159 -16.26 -9.20 -0.94
CA ASP A 159 -17.58 -8.59 -0.91
C ASP A 159 -17.48 -7.09 -1.22
N GLU A 160 -18.27 -6.61 -2.17
CA GLU A 160 -18.29 -5.21 -2.63
C GLU A 160 -18.69 -4.23 -1.51
N ASN A 161 -19.50 -4.67 -0.56
CA ASN A 161 -20.01 -3.85 0.55
C ASN A 161 -19.10 -3.90 1.79
N HIS A 162 -18.12 -4.80 1.82
CA HIS A 162 -17.21 -5.03 2.94
C HIS A 162 -15.75 -4.99 2.44
N LEU A 163 -14.99 -6.07 2.61
CA LEU A 163 -13.62 -6.18 2.10
C LEU A 163 -13.63 -6.80 0.70
N ARG A 164 -13.24 -6.05 -0.32
CA ARG A 164 -13.20 -6.55 -1.70
C ARG A 164 -12.11 -7.61 -1.93
N TYR A 165 -11.08 -7.62 -1.09
CA TYR A 165 -9.97 -8.55 -1.19
C TYR A 165 -10.21 -9.89 -0.49
N CYS A 166 -9.39 -10.87 -0.81
CA CYS A 166 -9.26 -12.13 -0.09
C CYS A 166 -8.26 -11.98 1.04
N SER A 167 -8.61 -12.44 2.24
CA SER A 167 -7.69 -12.42 3.39
C SER A 167 -6.62 -13.51 3.36
N SER A 168 -6.58 -14.34 2.32
CA SER A 168 -5.60 -15.38 1.99
C SER A 168 -5.48 -16.55 2.97
N GLU A 169 -5.89 -16.41 4.22
CA GLU A 169 -5.72 -17.39 5.29
C GLU A 169 -7.00 -18.21 5.57
N CYS A 170 -8.20 -17.62 5.41
CA CYS A 170 -9.45 -18.18 5.95
C CYS A 170 -9.72 -19.63 5.55
N CYS A 171 -9.46 -20.00 4.28
CA CYS A 171 -9.74 -21.35 3.79
C CYS A 171 -8.83 -22.39 4.43
N VAL A 172 -7.53 -22.11 4.48
CA VAL A 172 -6.52 -23.02 5.05
C VAL A 172 -6.72 -23.14 6.58
N ASN A 173 -7.00 -22.02 7.25
CA ASN A 173 -7.30 -22.03 8.68
C ASN A 173 -8.57 -22.85 9.01
N THR A 174 -9.65 -22.71 8.21
CA THR A 174 -10.84 -23.53 8.39
C THR A 174 -10.56 -25.03 8.18
N LEU A 175 -9.76 -25.40 7.18
CA LEU A 175 -9.37 -26.80 6.98
C LEU A 175 -8.58 -27.35 8.19
N ARG A 176 -7.66 -26.56 8.72
CA ARG A 176 -6.92 -26.89 9.93
C ARG A 176 -7.85 -27.07 11.14
N GLN A 177 -8.78 -26.14 11.37
CA GLN A 177 -9.77 -26.23 12.44
C GLN A 177 -10.64 -27.49 12.31
N ILE A 178 -11.08 -27.85 11.10
CA ILE A 178 -11.84 -29.07 10.84
C ILE A 178 -11.00 -30.32 11.17
N ALA A 179 -9.73 -30.33 10.79
CA ALA A 179 -8.85 -31.45 11.12
C ALA A 179 -8.67 -31.60 12.64
N GLU A 180 -8.55 -30.48 13.37
CA GLU A 180 -8.48 -30.51 14.84
C GLU A 180 -9.82 -30.94 15.48
N VAL A 181 -10.95 -30.48 14.96
CA VAL A 181 -12.27 -30.98 15.39
C VAL A 181 -12.34 -32.50 15.24
N LYS A 182 -11.88 -33.06 14.12
CA LYS A 182 -11.90 -34.49 13.87
C LYS A 182 -11.01 -35.28 14.83
N LYS A 183 -9.86 -34.70 15.24
CA LYS A 183 -8.98 -35.31 16.25
C LYS A 183 -9.59 -35.28 17.65
N LEU A 184 -10.14 -34.12 18.05
CA LEU A 184 -10.71 -33.93 19.39
C LEU A 184 -12.03 -34.66 19.57
N GLU A 185 -12.91 -34.55 18.57
CA GLU A 185 -14.30 -34.99 18.64
C GLU A 185 -14.75 -35.64 17.32
N PRO A 186 -14.36 -36.89 17.03
CA PRO A 186 -14.64 -37.56 15.75
C PRO A 186 -16.14 -37.68 15.35
N GLY A 187 -17.03 -37.50 16.33
CA GLY A 187 -18.48 -37.55 16.12
C GLY A 187 -19.14 -36.24 15.68
N ILE A 188 -18.41 -35.14 15.59
CA ILE A 188 -18.94 -33.87 15.11
C ILE A 188 -18.87 -33.85 13.58
N GLU A 189 -20.00 -33.55 12.93
CA GLU A 189 -20.05 -33.33 11.50
C GLU A 189 -19.61 -31.90 11.14
N SER A 190 -18.81 -31.75 10.10
CA SER A 190 -18.35 -30.44 9.59
C SER A 190 -19.01 -30.13 8.24
N ALA A 191 -19.51 -28.90 8.08
CA ALA A 191 -20.06 -28.40 6.82
C ALA A 191 -19.31 -27.11 6.45
N VAL A 192 -18.86 -26.99 5.19
CA VAL A 192 -18.18 -25.81 4.68
C VAL A 192 -19.01 -25.17 3.58
N ILE A 193 -19.39 -23.92 3.76
CA ILE A 193 -20.09 -23.12 2.76
C ILE A 193 -19.09 -22.09 2.21
N TYR A 194 -18.86 -22.09 0.91
CA TYR A 194 -17.76 -21.37 0.28
C TYR A 194 -18.12 -20.77 -1.07
N LYS A 195 -17.47 -19.68 -1.44
CA LYS A 195 -17.45 -19.11 -2.82
C LYS A 195 -16.47 -19.88 -3.69
N ASP A 196 -15.21 -19.94 -3.27
CA ASP A 196 -14.11 -20.77 -3.80
C ASP A 196 -13.20 -21.17 -2.64
N ILE A 197 -12.63 -22.36 -2.69
CA ILE A 197 -11.58 -22.76 -1.77
C ILE A 197 -10.24 -22.31 -2.34
N ARG A 198 -9.51 -21.55 -1.54
CA ARG A 198 -8.16 -21.07 -1.86
C ARG A 198 -7.15 -21.75 -0.94
N ALA A 199 -6.54 -22.78 -1.47
CA ALA A 199 -5.45 -23.54 -0.86
C ALA A 199 -4.32 -23.65 -1.91
N PRO A 200 -3.53 -22.59 -2.14
CA PRO A 200 -2.58 -22.55 -3.24
C PRO A 200 -1.36 -23.43 -3.00
N GLY A 201 -0.72 -23.87 -4.09
CA GLY A 201 0.52 -24.64 -4.04
C GLY A 201 0.36 -25.95 -3.26
N HIS A 202 1.25 -26.20 -2.31
CA HIS A 202 1.23 -27.42 -1.48
C HIS A 202 0.00 -27.56 -0.59
N MET A 203 -0.69 -26.44 -0.29
CA MET A 203 -1.92 -26.46 0.50
C MET A 203 -3.08 -27.19 -0.21
N GLU A 204 -3.00 -27.43 -1.52
CA GLU A 204 -3.95 -28.29 -2.23
C GLU A 204 -3.88 -29.74 -1.73
N HIS A 205 -2.68 -30.25 -1.42
CA HIS A 205 -2.52 -31.57 -0.79
C HIS A 205 -3.17 -31.61 0.59
N PHE A 206 -2.98 -30.57 1.38
CA PHE A 206 -3.61 -30.42 2.70
C PHE A 206 -5.14 -30.42 2.58
N PHE A 207 -5.70 -29.65 1.66
CA PHE A 207 -7.14 -29.63 1.37
C PHE A 207 -7.67 -31.02 1.05
N VAL A 208 -7.00 -31.74 0.13
CA VAL A 208 -7.41 -33.09 -0.28
C VAL A 208 -7.29 -34.08 0.88
N GLY A 209 -6.25 -33.97 1.71
CA GLY A 209 -6.04 -34.78 2.92
C GLY A 209 -7.18 -34.59 3.91
N VAL A 210 -7.49 -33.35 4.27
CA VAL A 210 -8.59 -33.03 5.19
C VAL A 210 -9.95 -33.42 4.63
N GLN A 211 -10.21 -33.20 3.34
CA GLN A 211 -11.46 -33.59 2.70
C GLN A 211 -11.73 -35.10 2.80
N LYS A 212 -10.69 -35.92 2.64
CA LYS A 212 -10.77 -37.37 2.77
C LYS A 212 -10.92 -37.86 4.20
N SER A 213 -10.15 -37.28 5.14
CA SER A 213 -10.09 -37.75 6.53
C SER A 213 -11.28 -37.28 7.36
N ALA A 214 -11.78 -36.06 7.14
CA ALA A 214 -12.81 -35.44 7.96
C ALA A 214 -14.25 -35.71 7.44
N GLU A 215 -14.40 -36.28 6.23
CA GLU A 215 -15.70 -36.54 5.64
C GLU A 215 -16.64 -35.32 5.65
N MET A 216 -16.09 -34.13 5.40
CA MET A 216 -16.82 -32.86 5.51
C MET A 216 -17.79 -32.66 4.34
N MET A 217 -18.95 -32.10 4.65
CA MET A 217 -19.90 -31.63 3.65
C MET A 217 -19.40 -30.30 3.07
N MET A 218 -19.40 -30.17 1.76
CA MET A 218 -19.00 -28.95 1.07
C MET A 218 -20.12 -28.44 0.16
N THR A 219 -20.50 -27.18 0.30
CA THR A 219 -21.56 -26.54 -0.48
C THR A 219 -21.04 -25.19 -1.02
N ARG A 220 -21.03 -25.05 -2.35
CA ARG A 220 -20.66 -23.81 -3.00
C ARG A 220 -21.86 -22.89 -3.15
N GLY A 221 -21.78 -21.68 -2.61
CA GLY A 221 -22.85 -20.69 -2.71
C GLY A 221 -22.62 -19.49 -1.82
N ASP A 222 -23.47 -18.50 -2.01
CA ASP A 222 -23.52 -17.30 -1.18
C ASP A 222 -24.62 -17.44 -0.12
N VAL A 223 -24.25 -17.18 1.13
CA VAL A 223 -25.20 -17.21 2.26
C VAL A 223 -26.02 -15.92 2.24
N GLU A 224 -27.33 -16.06 2.16
CA GLU A 224 -28.26 -14.93 2.17
C GLU A 224 -28.59 -14.48 3.60
N LYS A 225 -28.86 -15.45 4.48
CA LYS A 225 -29.15 -15.22 5.89
C LYS A 225 -28.96 -16.46 6.75
N ILE A 226 -28.80 -16.25 8.04
CA ILE A 226 -28.82 -17.30 9.06
C ILE A 226 -29.94 -16.99 10.05
N GLU A 227 -30.83 -17.95 10.28
CA GLU A 227 -31.94 -17.82 11.23
C GLU A 227 -31.69 -18.67 12.48
N ALA A 228 -31.88 -18.08 13.65
CA ALA A 228 -31.67 -18.71 14.95
C ALA A 228 -33.01 -19.13 15.63
N ASN A 229 -33.71 -20.09 15.03
CA ASN A 229 -35.01 -20.58 15.53
C ASN A 229 -34.91 -21.98 16.16
N GLY A 230 -34.08 -22.10 17.22
CA GLY A 230 -33.81 -23.37 17.91
C GLY A 230 -32.55 -24.09 17.38
N LYS A 231 -32.49 -24.46 16.12
CA LYS A 231 -31.25 -24.77 15.37
C LYS A 231 -30.92 -23.62 14.44
N LEU A 232 -29.64 -23.48 14.11
CA LEU A 232 -29.19 -22.48 13.15
C LEU A 232 -29.50 -22.97 11.73
N SER A 233 -30.34 -22.20 11.02
CA SER A 233 -30.74 -22.48 9.63
C SER A 233 -30.05 -21.54 8.69
N ILE A 234 -29.13 -22.06 7.88
CA ILE A 234 -28.33 -21.30 6.92
C ILE A 234 -29.00 -21.39 5.56
N HIS A 235 -29.46 -20.26 5.05
CA HIS A 235 -30.11 -20.14 3.74
C HIS A 235 -29.07 -19.64 2.73
N LEU A 236 -28.93 -20.36 1.61
CA LEU A 236 -27.98 -20.03 0.56
C LEU A 236 -28.50 -20.47 -0.82
N THR A 237 -28.10 -19.72 -1.84
CA THR A 237 -28.26 -20.15 -3.23
C THR A 237 -27.04 -20.98 -3.64
N ASN A 238 -27.26 -22.27 -3.92
CA ASN A 238 -26.19 -23.16 -4.38
C ASN A 238 -25.82 -22.84 -5.83
N SER A 239 -24.62 -22.35 -6.05
CA SER A 239 -24.16 -21.91 -7.38
C SER A 239 -23.88 -23.06 -8.37
N LEU A 240 -23.82 -24.31 -7.91
CA LEU A 240 -23.64 -25.49 -8.76
C LEU A 240 -24.98 -26.09 -9.23
N LEU A 241 -26.02 -26.03 -8.40
CA LEU A 241 -27.33 -26.56 -8.68
C LEU A 241 -28.30 -25.50 -9.21
N GLY A 242 -28.06 -24.22 -8.85
CA GLY A 242 -28.96 -23.10 -9.16
C GLY A 242 -30.19 -23.04 -8.25
N ASP A 243 -30.25 -23.87 -7.21
CA ASP A 243 -31.37 -24.00 -6.30
C ASP A 243 -31.06 -23.39 -4.92
N ASP A 244 -32.10 -22.93 -4.23
CA ASP A 244 -32.02 -22.51 -2.84
C ASP A 244 -31.89 -23.74 -1.94
N VAL A 245 -30.88 -23.72 -1.09
CA VAL A 245 -30.53 -24.80 -0.17
C VAL A 245 -30.56 -24.31 1.26
N GLN A 246 -31.01 -25.15 2.18
CA GLN A 246 -30.97 -24.88 3.61
C GLN A 246 -30.05 -25.89 4.32
N VAL A 247 -29.05 -25.41 5.04
CA VAL A 247 -28.15 -26.22 5.86
C VAL A 247 -28.45 -25.96 7.34
N GLN A 248 -28.63 -27.05 8.11
CA GLN A 248 -28.85 -26.99 9.55
C GLN A 248 -27.55 -27.22 10.30
N ALA A 249 -27.26 -26.39 11.30
CA ALA A 249 -26.10 -26.54 12.18
C ALA A 249 -26.46 -26.25 13.65
N ASP A 250 -25.64 -26.75 14.56
CA ASP A 250 -25.75 -26.48 15.99
C ASP A 250 -24.80 -25.36 16.43
N LEU A 251 -23.72 -25.14 15.66
CA LEU A 251 -22.73 -24.07 15.83
C LEU A 251 -22.33 -23.55 14.44
N VAL A 252 -22.21 -22.24 14.29
CA VAL A 252 -21.73 -21.61 13.05
C VAL A 252 -20.42 -20.87 13.35
N VAL A 253 -19.42 -21.08 12.50
CA VAL A 253 -18.13 -20.40 12.55
C VAL A 253 -18.01 -19.49 11.34
N LEU A 254 -17.95 -18.19 11.56
CA LEU A 254 -17.74 -17.20 10.53
C LEU A 254 -16.23 -17.05 10.30
N ALA A 255 -15.75 -17.47 9.13
CA ALA A 255 -14.40 -17.23 8.68
C ALA A 255 -14.28 -15.76 8.22
N VAL A 256 -14.26 -14.85 9.19
CA VAL A 256 -14.17 -13.40 8.95
C VAL A 256 -12.82 -13.04 8.34
N GLY A 257 -12.84 -12.02 7.50
CA GLY A 257 -11.62 -11.48 6.90
C GLY A 257 -10.67 -10.85 7.93
N MET A 258 -9.50 -10.46 7.48
CA MET A 258 -8.53 -9.71 8.27
C MET A 258 -8.42 -8.26 7.79
N VAL A 259 -8.17 -7.34 8.71
CA VAL A 259 -7.82 -5.94 8.44
C VAL A 259 -6.47 -5.63 9.10
N PRO A 260 -5.58 -4.86 8.44
CA PRO A 260 -4.27 -4.57 8.98
C PRO A 260 -4.37 -3.72 10.27
N GLN A 261 -3.46 -3.95 11.23
CA GLN A 261 -3.27 -3.07 12.39
C GLN A 261 -2.26 -1.97 12.01
N SER A 262 -2.80 -0.91 11.41
CA SER A 262 -2.07 0.23 10.89
C SER A 262 -2.84 1.52 11.15
N ALA A 263 -2.17 2.64 11.01
CA ALA A 263 -2.75 3.97 11.00
C ALA A 263 -2.50 4.62 9.63
N ASP A 264 -3.40 5.49 9.17
CA ASP A 264 -3.19 6.25 7.93
C ASP A 264 -2.60 7.62 8.23
N GLY A 265 -1.29 7.75 8.03
CA GLY A 265 -0.57 8.97 8.35
C GLY A 265 -0.97 10.19 7.52
N GLU A 266 -1.49 10.02 6.30
CA GLU A 266 -1.94 11.13 5.46
C GLU A 266 -3.32 11.63 5.90
N LEU A 267 -4.25 10.72 6.22
CA LEU A 267 -5.58 11.09 6.73
C LEU A 267 -5.52 11.70 8.13
N ILE A 268 -4.62 11.19 8.99
CA ILE A 268 -4.35 11.81 10.30
C ILE A 268 -3.81 13.23 10.12
N ARG A 269 -2.87 13.43 9.19
CA ARG A 269 -2.34 14.76 8.88
C ARG A 269 -3.43 15.69 8.34
N GLU A 270 -4.27 15.20 7.43
CA GLU A 270 -5.39 15.96 6.90
C GLU A 270 -6.39 16.36 8.00
N LEU A 271 -6.65 15.45 8.97
CA LEU A 271 -7.47 15.76 10.14
C LEU A 271 -6.89 16.92 10.95
N ILE A 272 -5.58 16.87 11.25
CA ILE A 272 -4.88 17.92 12.00
C ILE A 272 -4.96 19.25 11.25
N ASP A 273 -4.64 19.26 9.96
CA ASP A 273 -4.68 20.47 9.12
C ASP A 273 -6.10 21.02 8.98
N SER A 274 -7.11 20.15 8.83
CA SER A 274 -8.51 20.56 8.74
C SER A 274 -9.00 21.20 10.05
N ARG A 275 -8.63 20.67 11.20
CA ARG A 275 -8.93 21.28 12.51
C ARG A 275 -8.27 22.65 12.64
N HIS A 276 -7.00 22.74 12.30
CA HIS A 276 -6.27 24.01 12.35
C HIS A 276 -6.92 25.07 11.44
N GLN A 277 -7.29 24.70 10.20
CA GLN A 277 -7.96 25.61 9.27
C GLN A 277 -9.37 26.01 9.73
N ALA A 278 -10.12 25.09 10.34
CA ALA A 278 -11.43 25.37 10.91
C ALA A 278 -11.38 26.43 12.04
N GLU A 279 -10.30 26.45 12.80
CA GLU A 279 -10.10 27.39 13.90
C GLU A 279 -9.51 28.73 13.44
N HIS A 280 -8.53 28.73 12.51
CA HIS A 280 -7.66 29.86 12.25
C HIS A 280 -7.83 30.52 10.87
N SER A 281 -8.57 29.91 9.92
CA SER A 281 -8.74 30.51 8.60
C SER A 281 -9.53 31.82 8.66
N GLU A 282 -9.12 32.83 7.90
CA GLU A 282 -9.85 34.09 7.76
C GLU A 282 -11.17 33.93 6.96
N SER A 283 -11.21 32.99 6.02
CA SER A 283 -12.40 32.71 5.20
C SER A 283 -13.42 31.84 5.94
N SER A 284 -14.65 32.34 6.07
CA SER A 284 -15.76 31.58 6.68
C SER A 284 -16.10 30.30 5.89
N GLN A 285 -15.98 30.33 4.56
CA GLN A 285 -16.23 29.17 3.71
C GLN A 285 -15.18 28.08 3.92
N VAL A 286 -13.91 28.47 4.05
CA VAL A 286 -12.81 27.53 4.36
C VAL A 286 -13.01 26.94 5.74
N ARG A 287 -13.38 27.74 6.75
CA ARG A 287 -13.63 27.23 8.10
C ARG A 287 -14.76 26.18 8.12
N GLU A 288 -15.86 26.44 7.45
CA GLU A 288 -17.01 25.52 7.39
C GLU A 288 -16.65 24.22 6.66
N ALA A 289 -16.00 24.31 5.51
CA ALA A 289 -15.55 23.14 4.74
C ALA A 289 -14.55 22.30 5.55
N SER A 290 -13.60 22.96 6.20
CA SER A 290 -12.57 22.27 7.01
C SER A 290 -13.16 21.63 8.26
N ALA A 291 -14.15 22.27 8.92
CA ALA A 291 -14.85 21.67 10.06
C ALA A 291 -15.62 20.40 9.64
N LYS A 292 -16.30 20.45 8.49
CA LYS A 292 -16.96 19.26 7.93
C LYS A 292 -15.97 18.15 7.64
N ARG A 293 -14.85 18.47 7.01
CA ARG A 293 -13.80 17.49 6.69
C ARG A 293 -13.18 16.88 7.94
N ALA A 294 -12.93 17.67 8.98
CA ALA A 294 -12.44 17.19 10.26
C ALA A 294 -13.42 16.20 10.94
N GLU A 295 -14.72 16.42 10.83
CA GLU A 295 -15.71 15.47 11.36
C GLU A 295 -15.75 14.16 10.55
N GLU A 296 -15.60 14.22 9.22
CA GLU A 296 -15.49 13.02 8.35
C GLU A 296 -14.28 12.16 8.71
N LEU A 297 -13.17 12.78 9.10
CA LEU A 297 -11.91 12.11 9.43
C LEU A 297 -11.75 11.73 10.91
N LYS A 298 -12.74 12.01 11.74
CA LYS A 298 -12.69 11.83 13.20
C LYS A 298 -12.29 10.42 13.65
N ASN A 299 -12.59 9.40 12.84
CA ASN A 299 -12.25 8.01 13.15
C ASN A 299 -10.73 7.75 13.14
N HIS A 300 -9.94 8.67 12.60
CA HIS A 300 -8.48 8.58 12.57
C HIS A 300 -7.82 9.23 13.81
N GLU A 301 -8.60 9.86 14.68
CA GLU A 301 -8.08 10.49 15.90
C GLU A 301 -7.55 9.43 16.89
N GLY A 302 -6.30 9.59 17.33
CA GLY A 302 -5.69 8.71 18.32
C GLY A 302 -5.40 7.29 17.82
N THR A 303 -5.30 7.10 16.49
CA THR A 303 -4.98 5.81 15.88
C THR A 303 -3.50 5.66 15.55
N GLU A 304 -2.68 6.66 15.88
CA GLU A 304 -1.26 6.68 15.61
C GLU A 304 -0.56 5.47 16.25
N ILE A 305 0.38 4.87 15.50
CA ILE A 305 1.19 3.72 15.95
C ILE A 305 2.67 4.11 16.03
N LEU A 306 3.17 4.80 15.00
CA LEU A 306 4.58 5.15 14.90
C LEU A 306 4.90 6.53 15.47
N HIS A 307 3.95 7.44 15.52
CA HIS A 307 4.13 8.82 15.96
C HIS A 307 5.37 9.50 15.34
N LEU A 308 5.49 9.37 14.00
CA LEU A 308 6.61 9.91 13.23
C LEU A 308 6.56 11.45 13.20
N GLU A 309 7.69 12.09 13.46
CA GLU A 309 7.88 13.52 13.23
C GLU A 309 8.13 13.80 11.74
N TYR A 310 7.08 13.67 10.92
CA TYR A 310 7.12 13.94 9.50
C TYR A 310 6.05 14.97 9.11
N ARG A 311 6.42 15.93 8.24
CA ARG A 311 5.46 16.90 7.68
C ARG A 311 4.30 16.21 6.96
N GLN A 312 4.56 15.07 6.33
CA GLN A 312 3.60 14.30 5.55
C GLN A 312 2.65 13.45 6.40
N GLY A 313 2.83 13.44 7.71
CA GLY A 313 1.96 12.73 8.64
C GLY A 313 2.71 11.82 9.62
N PRO A 314 2.08 11.51 10.77
CA PRO A 314 2.71 10.84 11.89
C PRO A 314 2.88 9.33 11.71
N ASP A 315 2.32 8.75 10.66
CA ASP A 315 2.38 7.33 10.36
C ASP A 315 2.62 7.05 8.87
N LEU A 316 2.63 5.76 8.49
CA LEU A 316 2.70 5.36 7.10
C LEU A 316 1.41 5.76 6.39
N PRO A 317 1.47 6.30 5.16
CA PRO A 317 0.27 6.41 4.34
C PRO A 317 -0.25 5.02 4.02
N ALA A 318 -1.56 4.86 4.01
CA ALA A 318 -2.22 3.60 3.76
C ALA A 318 -3.08 3.65 2.49
N LEU A 319 -3.29 2.47 1.89
CA LEU A 319 -4.27 2.25 0.85
C LEU A 319 -5.69 2.18 1.45
N LYS A 320 -6.70 2.15 0.61
CA LYS A 320 -8.13 2.16 0.98
C LYS A 320 -8.53 1.26 2.16
N TYR A 321 -7.86 0.11 2.32
CA TYR A 321 -8.16 -0.87 3.36
C TYR A 321 -7.14 -0.86 4.51
N GLY A 322 -6.28 0.15 4.59
CA GLY A 322 -5.33 0.33 5.68
C GLY A 322 -3.97 -0.35 5.50
N PHE A 323 -3.73 -1.08 4.42
CA PHE A 323 -2.40 -1.63 4.15
C PHE A 323 -1.43 -0.50 3.83
N PRO A 324 -0.21 -0.48 4.42
CA PRO A 324 0.79 0.54 4.11
C PRO A 324 1.09 0.62 2.62
N ASP A 325 1.11 1.83 2.10
CA ASP A 325 1.36 2.05 0.68
C ASP A 325 2.82 1.78 0.33
N SER A 326 3.02 0.85 -0.60
CA SER A 326 4.31 0.47 -1.18
C SER A 326 4.12 0.16 -2.66
N HIS A 327 5.20 0.20 -3.44
CA HIS A 327 5.13 -0.27 -4.83
C HIS A 327 5.26 -1.79 -4.87
N PHE A 328 4.15 -2.49 -4.96
CA PHE A 328 4.04 -3.95 -4.76
C PHE A 328 4.88 -4.81 -5.74
N ILE A 329 5.31 -4.27 -6.87
CA ILE A 329 6.18 -4.97 -7.84
C ILE A 329 7.65 -4.62 -7.61
N CYS A 330 8.00 -3.32 -7.70
CA CYS A 330 9.41 -2.89 -7.73
C CYS A 330 10.03 -2.71 -6.35
N PHE A 331 9.25 -2.30 -5.36
CA PHE A 331 9.70 -1.96 -4.01
C PHE A 331 8.70 -2.43 -2.96
N PRO A 332 8.44 -3.74 -2.85
CA PRO A 332 7.35 -4.25 -2.03
C PRO A 332 7.51 -3.96 -0.53
N TYR A 333 8.73 -3.81 -0.04
CA TYR A 333 9.01 -3.55 1.37
C TYR A 333 9.21 -2.07 1.71
N GLU A 334 9.56 -1.25 0.71
CA GLU A 334 9.84 0.17 0.88
C GLU A 334 8.55 0.98 1.02
N THR A 335 8.18 1.32 2.24
CA THR A 335 7.03 2.20 2.50
C THR A 335 7.28 3.64 2.03
N ARG A 336 6.29 4.49 2.06
CA ARG A 336 6.44 5.93 1.74
C ARG A 336 7.33 6.68 2.74
N ARG A 337 7.56 6.13 3.92
CA ARG A 337 8.50 6.68 4.92
C ARG A 337 9.83 5.94 4.80
N THR A 338 10.77 6.56 4.13
CA THR A 338 12.07 5.96 3.81
C THR A 338 12.82 5.49 5.07
N GLY A 339 13.25 4.23 5.08
CA GLY A 339 13.90 3.58 6.24
C GLY A 339 12.92 2.90 7.20
N VAL A 340 11.62 2.99 6.92
CA VAL A 340 10.56 2.26 7.62
C VAL A 340 9.96 1.25 6.65
N TYR A 341 9.93 0.00 7.04
CA TYR A 341 9.44 -1.15 6.26
C TYR A 341 8.20 -1.75 6.91
N ALA A 342 7.39 -2.47 6.14
CA ALA A 342 6.25 -3.22 6.67
C ALA A 342 6.46 -4.71 6.44
N ALA A 343 6.00 -5.56 7.38
CA ALA A 343 6.18 -7.01 7.30
C ALA A 343 4.98 -7.78 7.84
N GLY A 344 4.66 -8.89 7.19
CA GLY A 344 3.58 -9.80 7.57
C GLY A 344 2.19 -9.26 7.25
N THR A 345 1.19 -9.66 8.01
CA THR A 345 -0.21 -9.37 7.69
C THR A 345 -0.62 -7.90 7.78
N VAL A 346 0.20 -7.02 8.35
CA VAL A 346 0.02 -5.57 8.21
C VAL A 346 0.40 -5.09 6.81
N HIS A 347 1.38 -5.75 6.17
CA HIS A 347 1.88 -5.39 4.85
C HIS A 347 0.88 -5.80 3.74
N ALA A 348 0.40 -7.04 3.79
CA ALA A 348 -0.59 -7.57 2.85
C ALA A 348 -1.35 -8.77 3.45
N PRO A 349 -2.51 -9.15 2.88
CA PRO A 349 -3.17 -10.39 3.27
C PRO A 349 -2.31 -11.61 2.90
N MET A 350 -1.92 -12.40 3.90
CA MET A 350 -1.07 -13.58 3.72
C MET A 350 -1.27 -14.59 4.85
N ASP A 351 -0.90 -15.84 4.61
CA ASP A 351 -0.84 -16.88 5.63
C ASP A 351 0.43 -16.79 6.48
N SER A 352 0.57 -17.69 7.47
CA SER A 352 1.70 -17.68 8.41
C SER A 352 3.04 -17.95 7.75
N ALA A 353 3.11 -18.85 6.77
CA ALA A 353 4.32 -19.17 6.04
C ALA A 353 4.82 -17.98 5.21
N LEU A 354 3.95 -17.39 4.43
CA LEU A 354 4.24 -16.17 3.67
C LEU A 354 4.60 -15.00 4.59
N ALA A 355 3.95 -14.88 5.76
CA ALA A 355 4.26 -13.84 6.73
C ALA A 355 5.66 -13.99 7.34
N ALA A 356 6.16 -15.22 7.49
CA ALA A 356 7.53 -15.50 7.93
C ALA A 356 8.54 -15.09 6.85
N GLU A 357 8.32 -15.50 5.59
CA GLU A 357 9.16 -15.11 4.45
C GLU A 357 9.18 -13.59 4.22
N ASP A 358 8.02 -12.94 4.33
CA ASP A 358 7.88 -11.49 4.23
C ASP A 358 8.67 -10.78 5.35
N GLY A 359 8.61 -11.31 6.57
CA GLY A 359 9.41 -10.84 7.69
C GLY A 359 10.91 -10.91 7.44
N LEU A 360 11.39 -12.02 6.85
CA LEU A 360 12.78 -12.19 6.43
C LEU A 360 13.16 -11.14 5.38
N GLY A 361 12.33 -10.96 4.34
CA GLY A 361 12.56 -9.98 3.30
C GLY A 361 12.64 -8.54 3.84
N ALA A 362 11.72 -8.16 4.73
CA ALA A 362 11.73 -6.84 5.36
C ALA A 362 12.96 -6.62 6.25
N ALA A 363 13.42 -7.65 7.00
CA ALA A 363 14.65 -7.59 7.77
C ALA A 363 15.89 -7.37 6.89
N MET A 364 15.99 -8.08 5.77
CA MET A 364 17.08 -7.89 4.80
C MET A 364 17.10 -6.45 4.26
N LYS A 365 15.93 -5.85 4.00
CA LYS A 365 15.81 -4.45 3.59
C LYS A 365 16.20 -3.48 4.70
N ALA A 366 15.84 -3.76 5.94
CA ALA A 366 16.24 -2.97 7.09
C ALA A 366 17.77 -2.99 7.27
N VAL A 367 18.40 -4.14 7.12
CA VAL A 367 19.87 -4.27 7.14
C VAL A 367 20.52 -3.51 5.99
N GLN A 368 19.99 -3.65 4.76
CA GLN A 368 20.46 -2.88 3.61
C GLN A 368 20.39 -1.38 3.86
N CYS A 369 19.29 -0.91 4.46
CA CYS A 369 19.13 0.49 4.85
C CYS A 369 20.24 0.97 5.77
N ILE A 370 20.55 0.20 6.83
CA ILE A 370 21.61 0.53 7.79
C ILE A 370 22.97 0.60 7.10
N GLU A 371 23.29 -0.36 6.25
CA GLU A 371 24.56 -0.40 5.55
C GLU A 371 24.72 0.76 4.52
N MET A 372 23.65 1.12 3.82
CA MET A 372 23.67 2.28 2.92
C MET A 372 23.79 3.59 3.70
N ALA A 373 23.06 3.72 4.81
CA ALA A 373 23.14 4.91 5.66
C ALA A 373 24.55 5.11 6.24
N LYS A 374 25.25 4.03 6.65
CA LYS A 374 26.67 4.11 7.10
C LYS A 374 27.60 4.64 6.01
N ARG A 375 27.30 4.41 4.73
CA ARG A 375 28.06 4.94 3.60
C ARG A 375 27.65 6.35 3.19
N GLY A 376 26.60 6.92 3.80
CA GLY A 376 26.03 8.23 3.44
C GLY A 376 25.25 8.21 2.12
N GLU A 377 24.82 7.03 1.68
CA GLU A 377 24.08 6.82 0.43
C GLU A 377 22.55 6.83 0.68
N ALA A 378 21.80 7.26 -0.34
CA ALA A 378 20.34 7.18 -0.31
C ALA A 378 19.90 5.72 -0.15
N VAL A 379 19.11 5.45 0.88
CA VAL A 379 18.74 4.07 1.26
C VAL A 379 17.66 3.45 0.37
N HIS A 380 16.93 4.27 -0.41
CA HIS A 380 15.98 3.75 -1.39
C HIS A 380 16.72 3.29 -2.65
N PRO A 381 16.51 2.06 -3.13
CA PRO A 381 17.17 1.55 -4.31
C PRO A 381 16.79 2.36 -5.57
N ARG A 382 17.73 2.51 -6.50
CA ARG A 382 17.52 3.11 -7.81
C ARG A 382 18.48 2.52 -8.82
N ALA A 383 17.96 2.20 -9.98
CA ALA A 383 18.75 1.90 -11.17
C ALA A 383 19.04 3.20 -11.96
N GLY A 384 20.03 3.18 -12.83
CA GLY A 384 20.38 4.30 -13.71
C GLY A 384 21.06 5.46 -12.97
N ASP A 385 20.67 6.69 -13.31
CA ASP A 385 21.27 7.91 -12.77
C ASP A 385 21.04 8.05 -11.27
N THR A 386 22.11 8.08 -10.50
CA THR A 386 22.12 8.17 -9.03
C THR A 386 22.49 9.56 -8.52
N ALA A 387 22.57 10.58 -9.38
CA ALA A 387 22.89 11.96 -8.99
C ALA A 387 21.86 12.53 -8.01
N TYR A 388 22.35 13.26 -7.02
CA TYR A 388 21.51 13.99 -6.06
C TYR A 388 21.13 15.37 -6.60
N PRO A 389 20.06 16.00 -6.06
CA PRO A 389 19.73 17.36 -6.40
C PRO A 389 20.80 18.34 -5.83
N ASP A 390 21.21 19.29 -6.66
CA ASP A 390 22.02 20.43 -6.31
C ASP A 390 21.15 21.67 -6.21
N PHE A 391 21.44 22.57 -5.26
CA PHE A 391 20.62 23.73 -4.92
C PHE A 391 21.41 25.04 -5.08
N PHE A 392 21.04 25.84 -6.05
CA PHE A 392 21.60 27.19 -6.20
C PHE A 392 20.90 28.19 -5.25
N LEU A 393 21.23 28.10 -3.96
CA LEU A 393 20.52 28.80 -2.87
C LEU A 393 20.54 30.32 -2.97
N GLN A 394 21.48 30.92 -3.71
CA GLN A 394 21.56 32.39 -3.89
C GLN A 394 20.32 33.00 -4.54
N ARG A 395 19.55 32.20 -5.28
CA ARG A 395 18.31 32.62 -5.93
C ARG A 395 17.05 32.06 -5.23
N CYS A 396 17.21 31.44 -4.08
CA CYS A 396 16.09 30.87 -3.34
C CYS A 396 15.21 31.98 -2.76
N THR A 397 13.91 31.94 -3.07
CA THR A 397 12.90 32.86 -2.53
C THR A 397 12.21 32.34 -1.27
N GLN A 398 12.65 31.19 -0.74
CA GLN A 398 12.10 30.56 0.47
C GLN A 398 10.59 30.27 0.38
N CYS A 399 10.10 29.97 -0.82
CA CYS A 399 8.69 29.70 -1.10
C CYS A 399 8.19 28.33 -0.57
N LYS A 400 9.07 27.49 -0.04
CA LYS A 400 8.81 26.18 0.59
C LYS A 400 8.23 25.10 -0.31
N ARG A 401 7.92 25.34 -1.59
CA ARG A 401 7.31 24.35 -2.47
C ARG A 401 8.10 23.05 -2.59
N CYS A 402 9.42 23.10 -2.65
CA CYS A 402 10.27 21.91 -2.74
C CYS A 402 10.23 21.05 -1.47
N THR A 403 9.98 21.65 -0.31
CA THR A 403 9.87 20.96 0.98
C THR A 403 8.46 20.38 1.17
N GLU A 404 7.43 21.11 0.75
CA GLU A 404 6.03 20.71 0.85
C GLU A 404 5.67 19.57 -0.13
N GLU A 405 6.15 19.68 -1.38
CA GLU A 405 5.85 18.70 -2.41
C GLU A 405 6.73 17.44 -2.34
N CYS A 406 7.81 17.41 -1.53
CA CYS A 406 8.63 16.21 -1.40
C CYS A 406 7.90 15.10 -0.63
N PRO A 407 7.50 13.98 -1.28
CA PRO A 407 6.71 12.94 -0.60
C PRO A 407 7.50 12.16 0.47
N PHE A 408 8.83 12.32 0.47
CA PHE A 408 9.75 11.51 1.28
C PHE A 408 10.38 12.27 2.46
N GLY A 409 10.00 13.53 2.67
CA GLY A 409 10.59 14.35 3.72
C GLY A 409 12.11 14.53 3.59
N THR A 410 12.61 14.53 2.35
CA THR A 410 14.04 14.64 2.03
C THR A 410 14.56 16.07 2.21
N ILE A 411 13.70 17.06 2.04
CA ILE A 411 14.05 18.47 2.09
C ILE A 411 13.29 19.08 3.27
N ASN A 412 14.05 19.59 4.24
CA ASN A 412 13.54 20.36 5.36
C ASN A 412 13.88 21.83 5.17
N GLU A 413 13.62 22.66 6.17
CA GLU A 413 13.90 24.08 6.17
C GLU A 413 14.82 24.42 7.33
N ASP A 414 15.81 25.26 7.07
CA ASP A 414 16.58 25.90 8.14
C ASP A 414 15.75 27.00 8.86
N GLU A 415 16.31 27.62 9.88
CA GLU A 415 15.66 28.69 10.65
C GLU A 415 15.20 29.88 9.77
N LYS A 416 15.78 30.03 8.58
CA LYS A 416 15.46 31.09 7.62
C LYS A 416 14.44 30.68 6.57
N GLY A 417 14.01 29.42 6.58
CA GLY A 417 13.13 28.85 5.56
C GLY A 417 13.86 28.42 4.29
N THR A 418 15.20 28.29 4.33
CA THR A 418 16.00 27.80 3.20
C THR A 418 15.98 26.28 3.18
N PRO A 419 15.89 25.64 1.98
CA PRO A 419 15.84 24.18 1.91
C PRO A 419 17.14 23.52 2.40
N GLU A 420 17.01 22.58 3.32
CA GLU A 420 18.06 21.73 3.83
C GLU A 420 17.87 20.30 3.33
N PHE A 421 18.83 19.77 2.59
CA PHE A 421 18.71 18.50 1.88
C PHE A 421 19.29 17.33 2.68
N ASN A 422 18.51 16.25 2.80
CA ASN A 422 18.91 15.00 3.40
C ASN A 422 19.09 13.90 2.34
N PRO A 423 20.34 13.50 2.00
CA PRO A 423 20.58 12.51 0.95
C PRO A 423 20.01 11.12 1.29
N LEU A 424 19.99 10.72 2.56
CA LEU A 424 19.59 9.36 2.96
C LEU A 424 18.13 9.04 2.62
N ARG A 425 17.25 10.04 2.68
CA ARG A 425 15.83 9.92 2.35
C ARG A 425 15.53 10.11 0.86
N CYS A 426 16.50 10.58 0.07
CA CYS A 426 16.27 11.02 -1.30
C CYS A 426 16.02 9.82 -2.24
N ARG A 427 14.89 9.83 -2.94
CA ARG A 427 14.58 8.88 -4.01
C ARG A 427 14.99 9.36 -5.40
N ARG A 428 15.59 10.54 -5.51
CA ARG A 428 16.17 11.10 -6.75
C ARG A 428 15.15 11.23 -7.90
N CYS A 429 13.88 11.43 -7.57
CA CYS A 429 12.75 11.49 -8.51
C CYS A 429 12.65 12.79 -9.32
N GLY A 430 13.24 13.89 -8.83
CA GLY A 430 13.16 15.21 -9.47
C GLY A 430 11.90 16.02 -9.15
N ILE A 431 10.97 15.54 -8.31
CA ILE A 431 9.75 16.27 -7.94
C ILE A 431 10.06 17.69 -7.41
N CYS A 432 11.10 17.81 -6.56
CA CYS A 432 11.55 19.11 -6.04
C CYS A 432 11.99 20.09 -7.14
N MET A 433 12.59 19.58 -8.22
CA MET A 433 12.99 20.39 -9.38
C MET A 433 11.74 20.90 -10.13
N GLY A 434 10.76 20.03 -10.35
CA GLY A 434 9.48 20.39 -10.96
C GLY A 434 8.68 21.41 -10.13
N ALA A 435 8.74 21.29 -8.81
CA ALA A 435 8.06 22.18 -7.88
C ALA A 435 8.68 23.59 -7.79
N CYS A 436 9.98 23.74 -8.13
CA CYS A 436 10.71 24.99 -7.91
C CYS A 436 10.40 26.05 -8.97
N PRO A 437 9.71 27.18 -8.62
CA PRO A 437 9.43 28.25 -9.57
C PRO A 437 10.70 29.03 -9.98
N GLU A 438 11.70 29.09 -9.09
CA GLU A 438 12.96 29.79 -9.35
C GLU A 438 13.98 28.96 -10.12
N ARG A 439 13.69 27.68 -10.38
CA ARG A 439 14.54 26.75 -11.14
C ARG A 439 15.96 26.62 -10.55
N ILE A 440 16.07 26.66 -9.23
CA ILE A 440 17.35 26.58 -8.51
C ILE A 440 17.79 25.14 -8.21
N ILE A 441 16.97 24.16 -8.53
CA ILE A 441 17.23 22.75 -8.25
C ILE A 441 17.57 22.05 -9.57
N SER A 442 18.71 21.36 -9.60
CA SER A 442 19.19 20.61 -10.75
C SER A 442 19.83 19.30 -10.31
N PHE A 443 20.00 18.40 -11.25
CA PHE A 443 20.83 17.20 -11.11
C PHE A 443 21.98 17.28 -12.11
N GLN A 444 23.01 16.47 -11.95
CA GLN A 444 24.21 16.53 -12.76
C GLN A 444 23.90 16.54 -14.26
N ASP A 445 23.10 15.59 -14.73
CA ASP A 445 22.76 15.42 -16.15
C ASP A 445 21.24 15.58 -16.40
N TYR A 446 20.55 16.29 -15.52
CA TYR A 446 19.11 16.52 -15.62
C TYR A 446 18.70 17.82 -14.91
N SER A 447 18.35 18.83 -15.69
CA SER A 447 17.96 20.14 -15.17
C SER A 447 16.81 20.76 -15.96
N VAL A 448 16.15 21.76 -15.38
CA VAL A 448 15.10 22.52 -16.08
C VAL A 448 15.66 23.13 -17.37
N HIS A 449 16.87 23.68 -17.32
CA HIS A 449 17.51 24.29 -18.49
C HIS A 449 17.87 23.28 -19.56
N MET A 450 18.40 22.10 -19.19
CA MET A 450 18.78 21.07 -20.17
C MET A 450 17.56 20.57 -20.96
N VAL A 451 16.47 20.26 -20.29
CA VAL A 451 15.23 19.84 -20.95
C VAL A 451 14.65 20.99 -21.81
N ALA A 452 14.72 22.23 -21.33
CA ALA A 452 14.30 23.40 -22.12
C ALA A 452 15.14 23.55 -23.40
N GLU A 453 16.46 23.36 -23.35
CA GLU A 453 17.31 23.39 -24.57
C GLU A 453 17.04 22.21 -25.50
N MET A 454 16.70 21.02 -24.97
CA MET A 454 16.25 19.90 -25.80
C MET A 454 14.95 20.25 -26.54
N ILE A 455 14.02 20.93 -25.89
CA ILE A 455 12.76 21.41 -26.50
C ILE A 455 13.06 22.44 -27.59
N LYS A 456 13.90 23.43 -27.34
CA LYS A 456 14.29 24.44 -28.33
C LYS A 456 15.03 23.86 -29.53
N ALA A 457 15.75 22.76 -29.36
CA ALA A 457 16.43 22.07 -30.44
C ALA A 457 15.48 21.25 -31.34
N MET A 458 14.19 21.17 -31.00
CA MET A 458 13.21 20.52 -31.88
C MET A 458 13.01 21.33 -33.13
N GLU A 459 13.10 20.67 -34.29
CA GLU A 459 12.72 21.28 -35.56
C GLU A 459 11.19 21.37 -35.64
N ILE A 460 10.67 22.59 -35.70
CA ILE A 460 9.24 22.86 -35.86
C ILE A 460 8.99 23.09 -37.34
N PRO A 461 8.07 22.34 -38.00
CA PRO A 461 7.80 22.49 -39.42
C PRO A 461 7.22 23.87 -39.72
N GLU A 462 7.52 24.38 -40.91
CA GLU A 462 6.96 25.63 -41.41
C GLU A 462 5.43 25.49 -41.62
N ASP A 463 4.71 26.60 -41.60
CA ASP A 463 3.25 26.62 -41.73
C ASP A 463 2.70 25.85 -42.95
N TYR A 464 3.43 25.88 -44.08
CA TYR A 464 3.02 25.20 -45.31
C TYR A 464 3.15 23.67 -45.27
N GLU A 465 3.82 23.11 -44.26
CA GLU A 465 3.92 21.66 -44.08
C GLU A 465 2.69 21.08 -43.38
N GLU A 466 1.91 21.89 -42.68
CA GLU A 466 0.63 21.58 -42.01
C GLU A 466 0.64 20.33 -41.14
N LYS A 467 1.79 19.95 -40.58
CA LYS A 467 1.94 18.78 -39.71
C LYS A 467 2.08 19.21 -38.28
N PRO A 468 1.34 18.60 -37.35
CA PRO A 468 1.52 18.93 -35.94
C PRO A 468 2.91 18.53 -35.47
N ARG A 469 3.54 19.36 -34.66
CA ARG A 469 4.71 19.00 -33.88
C ARG A 469 4.28 18.77 -32.43
N ILE A 470 4.57 17.56 -31.93
CA ILE A 470 4.12 17.10 -30.62
C ILE A 470 5.34 16.87 -29.74
N LEU A 471 5.31 17.43 -28.54
CA LEU A 471 6.26 17.10 -27.48
C LEU A 471 5.61 16.08 -26.54
N ALA A 472 6.21 14.90 -26.38
CA ALA A 472 5.83 13.91 -25.40
C ALA A 472 6.86 13.89 -24.25
N LEU A 473 6.44 14.29 -23.05
CA LEU A 473 7.20 14.15 -21.82
C LEU A 473 6.76 12.84 -21.14
N MET A 474 7.65 11.84 -21.14
CA MET A 474 7.30 10.49 -20.69
C MET A 474 8.12 10.09 -19.46
N CYS A 475 7.45 9.61 -18.40
CA CYS A 475 8.16 9.15 -17.22
C CYS A 475 9.00 7.88 -17.51
N GLU A 476 10.19 7.82 -16.95
CA GLU A 476 11.12 6.71 -17.15
C GLU A 476 10.72 5.40 -16.47
N ASN A 477 9.65 5.42 -15.63
CA ASN A 477 9.27 4.26 -14.84
C ASN A 477 8.24 3.36 -15.53
N ASP A 478 7.15 3.93 -16.07
CA ASP A 478 6.10 3.17 -16.77
C ASP A 478 5.99 3.57 -18.25
N ALA A 479 5.94 4.86 -18.54
CA ALA A 479 5.63 5.34 -19.88
C ALA A 479 6.73 5.00 -20.91
N VAL A 480 8.00 5.19 -20.56
CA VAL A 480 9.13 4.84 -21.44
C VAL A 480 9.25 3.32 -21.60
N PRO A 481 9.23 2.49 -20.53
CA PRO A 481 9.21 1.04 -20.68
C PRO A 481 8.02 0.50 -21.49
N ALA A 482 6.84 1.09 -21.35
CA ALA A 482 5.67 0.74 -22.17
C ALA A 482 5.91 1.07 -23.66
N LEU A 483 6.49 2.23 -23.96
CA LEU A 483 6.85 2.59 -25.34
C LEU A 483 7.90 1.64 -25.93
N GLU A 484 8.94 1.30 -25.17
CA GLU A 484 9.98 0.35 -25.57
C GLU A 484 9.40 -1.04 -25.84
N SER A 485 8.47 -1.50 -25.00
CA SER A 485 7.75 -2.76 -25.18
C SER A 485 6.89 -2.74 -26.44
N ALA A 486 6.16 -1.65 -26.70
CA ALA A 486 5.39 -1.46 -27.93
C ALA A 486 6.28 -1.50 -29.18
N ALA A 487 7.42 -0.82 -29.14
CA ALA A 487 8.38 -0.82 -30.24
C ALA A 487 8.98 -2.21 -30.47
N ALA A 488 9.29 -2.96 -29.41
CA ALA A 488 9.78 -4.34 -29.50
C ALA A 488 8.73 -5.29 -30.12
N ASP A 489 7.44 -5.04 -29.89
CA ASP A 489 6.33 -5.76 -30.51
C ASP A 489 6.03 -5.31 -31.96
N GLY A 490 6.81 -4.36 -32.50
CA GLY A 490 6.69 -3.86 -33.87
C GLY A 490 5.63 -2.76 -34.05
N ALA A 491 5.13 -2.17 -33.00
CA ALA A 491 4.21 -1.04 -33.10
C ALA A 491 4.91 0.21 -33.65
N THR A 492 4.14 1.03 -34.36
CA THR A 492 4.58 2.31 -34.92
C THR A 492 3.61 3.41 -34.52
N TRP A 493 4.09 4.63 -34.46
CA TRP A 493 3.30 5.85 -34.20
C TRP A 493 3.73 6.99 -35.13
N ASN A 494 3.02 8.08 -35.08
CA ASN A 494 3.31 9.24 -35.95
C ASN A 494 4.76 9.74 -35.77
N PRO A 495 5.45 10.13 -36.86
CA PRO A 495 6.86 10.55 -36.82
C PRO A 495 7.07 12.00 -36.33
N TRP A 496 6.01 12.77 -36.12
CA TRP A 496 6.08 14.16 -35.67
C TRP A 496 6.09 14.33 -34.15
N THR A 497 5.92 13.24 -33.39
CA THR A 497 6.08 13.25 -31.94
C THR A 497 7.57 13.16 -31.56
N ARG A 498 8.02 14.10 -30.74
CA ARG A 498 9.35 14.09 -30.12
C ARG A 498 9.22 13.70 -28.67
N ILE A 499 9.91 12.64 -28.29
CA ILE A 499 9.83 12.05 -26.95
C ILE A 499 11.04 12.49 -26.14
N ILE A 500 10.79 13.07 -24.97
CA ILE A 500 11.81 13.40 -23.98
C ILE A 500 11.52 12.59 -22.72
N PRO A 501 12.35 11.62 -22.36
CA PRO A 501 12.25 10.92 -21.09
C PRO A 501 12.46 11.87 -19.90
N ILE A 502 11.62 11.74 -18.90
CA ILE A 502 11.75 12.48 -17.65
C ILE A 502 11.72 11.52 -16.47
N ARG A 503 12.45 11.79 -15.39
CA ARG A 503 12.58 10.90 -14.23
C ARG A 503 11.23 10.52 -13.62
N CYS A 504 10.31 11.47 -13.57
CA CYS A 504 8.98 11.30 -13.01
C CYS A 504 8.08 12.39 -13.57
N LEU A 505 6.81 12.11 -13.78
CA LEU A 505 5.87 13.14 -14.23
C LEU A 505 5.83 14.33 -13.25
N GLY A 506 5.97 14.06 -11.95
CA GLY A 506 6.11 15.09 -10.92
C GLY A 506 7.38 15.95 -11.03
N SER A 507 8.37 15.58 -11.86
CA SER A 507 9.52 16.44 -12.13
C SER A 507 9.25 17.49 -13.23
N THR A 508 8.10 17.43 -13.89
CA THR A 508 7.71 18.39 -14.93
C THR A 508 7.65 19.80 -14.36
N ASN A 509 8.45 20.69 -14.93
CA ASN A 509 8.38 22.11 -14.65
C ASN A 509 7.47 22.78 -15.66
N ILE A 510 6.56 23.64 -15.20
CA ILE A 510 5.59 24.34 -16.06
C ILE A 510 6.29 25.14 -17.19
N VAL A 511 7.50 25.59 -16.96
CA VAL A 511 8.32 26.31 -17.95
C VAL A 511 8.54 25.49 -19.21
N TRP A 512 8.70 24.17 -19.13
CA TRP A 512 8.88 23.33 -20.31
C TRP A 512 7.67 23.38 -21.25
N ILE A 513 6.48 23.36 -20.67
CA ILE A 513 5.22 23.44 -21.41
C ILE A 513 5.06 24.82 -22.05
N ALA A 514 5.31 25.87 -21.26
CA ALA A 514 5.20 27.25 -21.74
C ALA A 514 6.24 27.54 -22.85
N GLU A 515 7.48 27.11 -22.71
CA GLU A 515 8.52 27.28 -23.74
C GLU A 515 8.21 26.48 -24.99
N ALA A 516 7.73 25.23 -24.88
CA ALA A 516 7.34 24.42 -26.03
C ALA A 516 6.23 25.10 -26.86
N LEU A 517 5.15 25.48 -26.20
CA LEU A 517 4.02 26.10 -26.88
C LEU A 517 4.37 27.49 -27.44
N SER A 518 5.18 28.28 -26.73
CA SER A 518 5.66 29.58 -27.21
C SER A 518 6.61 29.47 -28.40
N ALA A 519 7.34 28.36 -28.51
CA ALA A 519 8.20 28.06 -29.65
C ALA A 519 7.42 27.52 -30.88
N GLY A 520 6.10 27.36 -30.78
CA GLY A 520 5.27 26.90 -31.89
C GLY A 520 5.03 25.38 -31.94
N VAL A 521 5.35 24.64 -30.89
CA VAL A 521 4.94 23.24 -30.75
C VAL A 521 3.43 23.17 -30.69
N ASP A 522 2.79 22.31 -31.47
CA ASP A 522 1.33 22.28 -31.62
C ASP A 522 0.64 21.67 -30.41
N GLY A 523 1.27 20.72 -29.72
CA GLY A 523 0.73 20.13 -28.52
C GLY A 523 1.79 19.47 -27.62
N VAL A 524 1.49 19.42 -26.33
CA VAL A 524 2.33 18.77 -25.32
C VAL A 524 1.54 17.65 -24.65
N ILE A 525 2.02 16.42 -24.76
CA ILE A 525 1.45 15.28 -24.07
C ILE A 525 2.39 14.82 -22.93
N LEU A 526 1.82 14.63 -21.75
CA LEU A 526 2.51 14.15 -20.57
C LEU A 526 2.01 12.74 -20.27
N ILE A 527 2.90 11.76 -20.29
CA ILE A 527 2.55 10.37 -20.05
C ILE A 527 3.28 9.86 -18.82
N GLY A 528 2.53 9.43 -17.81
CA GLY A 528 3.07 9.01 -16.52
C GLY A 528 2.39 7.79 -15.92
N CYS A 529 2.90 7.38 -14.75
CA CYS A 529 2.35 6.26 -14.02
C CYS A 529 0.92 6.54 -13.56
N LYS A 530 0.09 5.51 -13.54
CA LYS A 530 -1.17 5.53 -12.79
C LYS A 530 -0.90 5.76 -11.29
N TYR A 531 -1.90 6.17 -10.54
CA TYR A 531 -1.84 6.26 -9.09
C TYR A 531 -3.21 5.92 -8.48
N GLY A 532 -3.21 5.60 -7.18
CA GLY A 532 -4.38 5.14 -6.45
C GLY A 532 -4.26 3.66 -6.03
N ASP A 533 -5.36 3.08 -5.54
CA ASP A 533 -5.35 1.73 -4.96
C ASP A 533 -5.15 0.62 -6.00
N ASP A 534 -5.58 0.84 -7.24
CA ASP A 534 -5.50 -0.18 -8.31
C ASP A 534 -4.13 -0.24 -8.99
N TYR A 535 -3.35 0.82 -8.89
CA TYR A 535 -1.97 0.91 -9.39
C TYR A 535 -1.21 2.01 -8.65
N GLN A 536 0.07 1.77 -8.37
CA GLN A 536 0.88 2.70 -7.59
C GLN A 536 1.95 3.36 -8.43
N CYS A 537 1.97 4.69 -8.41
CA CYS A 537 3.05 5.45 -9.00
C CYS A 537 4.39 5.07 -8.34
N HIS A 538 5.43 4.82 -9.13
CA HIS A 538 6.76 4.42 -8.69
C HIS A 538 7.35 5.34 -7.59
N TYR A 539 7.08 6.64 -7.70
CA TYR A 539 7.39 7.63 -6.66
C TYR A 539 6.14 8.11 -5.93
N VAL A 540 5.15 7.27 -5.88
CA VAL A 540 3.95 7.37 -5.07
C VAL A 540 3.01 8.50 -5.50
N ARG A 541 3.42 9.76 -5.44
CA ARG A 541 2.60 10.94 -5.74
C ARG A 541 3.06 11.72 -6.97
N GLY A 542 3.97 11.18 -7.78
CA GLY A 542 4.56 11.92 -8.89
C GLY A 542 3.53 12.38 -9.91
N SER A 543 2.67 11.48 -10.40
CA SER A 543 1.61 11.80 -11.36
C SER A 543 0.51 12.66 -10.74
N GLU A 544 0.11 12.40 -9.50
CA GLU A 544 -0.86 13.19 -8.76
C GLU A 544 -0.41 14.67 -8.61
N LEU A 545 0.84 14.89 -8.20
CA LEU A 545 1.42 16.23 -8.06
C LEU A 545 1.55 16.96 -9.41
N ALA A 546 1.85 16.22 -10.48
CA ALA A 546 1.84 16.77 -11.83
C ALA A 546 0.45 17.22 -12.23
N ASN A 547 -0.57 16.39 -12.06
CA ASN A 547 -1.97 16.72 -12.34
C ASN A 547 -2.43 17.95 -11.55
N THR A 548 -2.12 18.02 -10.26
CA THR A 548 -2.45 19.18 -9.42
C THR A 548 -1.82 20.47 -9.94
N ARG A 549 -0.55 20.43 -10.35
CA ARG A 549 0.14 21.61 -10.91
C ARG A 549 -0.43 22.00 -12.28
N LEU A 550 -0.75 21.02 -13.12
CA LEU A 550 -1.28 21.24 -14.47
C LEU A 550 -2.72 21.74 -14.45
N GLY A 551 -3.51 21.40 -13.44
CA GLY A 551 -4.85 21.97 -13.25
C GLY A 551 -4.87 23.50 -13.20
N ASN A 552 -3.76 24.13 -12.79
CA ASN A 552 -3.60 25.56 -12.74
C ASN A 552 -3.01 26.18 -14.05
N VAL A 553 -2.61 25.36 -15.03
CA VAL A 553 -2.00 25.84 -16.28
C VAL A 553 -3.04 26.41 -17.25
N GLY A 554 -4.29 25.96 -17.17
CA GLY A 554 -5.37 26.43 -18.04
C GLY A 554 -5.53 27.96 -18.06
N GLU A 555 -5.42 28.64 -16.92
CA GLU A 555 -5.43 30.10 -16.84
C GLU A 555 -4.24 30.74 -17.56
N THR A 556 -3.08 30.12 -17.52
CA THR A 556 -1.86 30.60 -18.19
C THR A 556 -2.00 30.48 -19.70
N LEU A 557 -2.57 29.38 -20.21
CA LEU A 557 -2.83 29.18 -21.64
C LEU A 557 -3.85 30.18 -22.17
N GLN A 558 -4.93 30.44 -21.44
CA GLN A 558 -5.90 31.45 -21.80
C GLN A 558 -5.26 32.83 -21.95
N ARG A 559 -4.28 33.19 -21.11
CA ARG A 559 -3.51 34.44 -21.24
C ARG A 559 -2.64 34.48 -22.48
N LEU A 560 -2.21 33.31 -22.97
CA LEU A 560 -1.45 33.17 -24.22
C LEU A 560 -2.35 33.02 -25.46
N ALA A 561 -3.68 33.08 -25.29
CA ALA A 561 -4.66 32.82 -26.33
C ALA A 561 -4.51 31.43 -27.00
N LEU A 562 -4.10 30.43 -26.22
CA LEU A 562 -3.95 29.05 -26.65
C LEU A 562 -5.08 28.18 -26.06
N GLU A 563 -5.46 27.16 -26.80
CA GLU A 563 -6.46 26.18 -26.40
C GLU A 563 -5.90 25.27 -25.30
N PRO A 564 -6.63 25.08 -24.20
CA PRO A 564 -6.20 24.16 -23.12
C PRO A 564 -5.97 22.72 -23.59
N GLU A 565 -6.69 22.28 -24.61
CA GLU A 565 -6.66 20.96 -25.21
C GLU A 565 -5.31 20.64 -25.89
N ARG A 566 -4.45 21.65 -26.13
CA ARG A 566 -3.06 21.47 -26.57
C ARG A 566 -2.16 20.80 -25.51
N ILE A 567 -2.67 20.66 -24.29
CA ILE A 567 -2.00 19.89 -23.24
C ILE A 567 -2.86 18.68 -22.87
N LYS A 568 -2.27 17.49 -22.98
CA LYS A 568 -2.92 16.23 -22.62
C LYS A 568 -2.10 15.52 -21.56
N VAL A 569 -2.76 15.02 -20.51
CA VAL A 569 -2.14 14.17 -19.49
C VAL A 569 -2.74 12.78 -19.61
N VAL A 570 -1.88 11.78 -19.69
CA VAL A 570 -2.27 10.37 -19.80
C VAL A 570 -1.55 9.57 -18.74
N GLU A 571 -2.30 8.75 -18.03
CA GLU A 571 -1.79 7.81 -17.06
C GLU A 571 -1.94 6.39 -17.60
N LEU A 572 -0.86 5.63 -17.50
CA LEU A 572 -0.82 4.24 -17.92
C LEU A 572 0.16 3.45 -17.06
N SER A 573 -0.03 2.14 -17.02
CA SER A 573 0.92 1.18 -16.49
C SER A 573 1.78 0.61 -17.62
N HIS A 574 2.94 0.05 -17.28
CA HIS A 574 3.87 -0.47 -18.30
C HIS A 574 3.29 -1.65 -19.11
N ASP A 575 2.33 -2.39 -18.57
CA ASP A 575 1.63 -3.49 -19.25
C ASP A 575 0.59 -3.02 -20.28
N GLU A 576 0.20 -1.73 -20.25
CA GLU A 576 -0.65 -1.11 -21.27
C GLU A 576 0.16 -0.61 -22.49
N PHE A 577 1.24 -1.32 -22.84
CA PHE A 577 2.16 -0.90 -23.90
C PHE A 577 1.48 -0.74 -25.27
N ASP A 578 0.46 -1.53 -25.59
CA ASP A 578 -0.31 -1.43 -26.83
C ASP A 578 -1.15 -0.15 -26.93
N ARG A 579 -1.38 0.53 -25.81
CA ARG A 579 -2.13 1.79 -25.71
C ARG A 579 -1.26 2.99 -26.09
N VAL A 580 0.05 2.96 -25.83
CA VAL A 580 0.94 4.13 -26.01
C VAL A 580 0.93 4.66 -27.44
N PRO A 581 1.14 3.84 -28.51
CA PRO A 581 1.07 4.31 -29.90
C PRO A 581 -0.28 4.92 -30.25
N LYS A 582 -1.37 4.29 -29.79
CA LYS A 582 -2.74 4.77 -30.04
C LYS A 582 -2.97 6.16 -29.47
N VAL A 583 -2.54 6.39 -28.23
CA VAL A 583 -2.69 7.70 -27.56
C VAL A 583 -1.89 8.78 -28.28
N LEU A 584 -0.71 8.48 -28.78
CA LEU A 584 0.11 9.43 -29.54
C LEU A 584 -0.56 9.79 -30.89
N ASP A 585 -1.14 8.81 -31.58
CA ASP A 585 -1.81 9.01 -32.85
C ASP A 585 -3.18 9.72 -32.70
N GLU A 586 -3.94 9.36 -31.65
CA GLU A 586 -5.18 10.04 -31.31
C GLU A 586 -4.94 11.53 -30.98
N PHE A 587 -3.90 11.83 -30.19
CA PHE A 587 -3.56 13.21 -29.87
C PHE A 587 -3.08 13.98 -31.11
N SER A 588 -2.35 13.33 -32.03
CA SER A 588 -2.00 13.91 -33.32
C SER A 588 -3.24 14.28 -34.14
N ALA A 589 -4.23 13.39 -34.20
CA ALA A 589 -5.48 13.66 -34.92
C ALA A 589 -6.30 14.80 -34.30
N GLU A 590 -6.38 14.85 -32.95
CA GLU A 590 -7.03 15.96 -32.23
C GLU A 590 -6.38 17.32 -32.57
N LEU A 591 -5.04 17.36 -32.65
CA LEU A 591 -4.32 18.60 -33.02
C LEU A 591 -4.50 18.95 -34.50
N ASP A 592 -4.59 17.98 -35.41
CA ASP A 592 -4.90 18.21 -36.82
C ASP A 592 -6.29 18.86 -37.00
N GLU A 593 -7.29 18.41 -36.22
CA GLU A 593 -8.62 19.00 -36.24
C GLU A 593 -8.64 20.43 -35.63
N MET A 594 -7.84 20.68 -34.62
CA MET A 594 -7.70 21.97 -33.92
C MET A 594 -6.97 23.00 -34.80
N GLY A 595 -6.09 22.55 -35.65
CA GLY A 595 -5.20 23.36 -36.45
C GLY A 595 -3.90 23.76 -35.78
N PRO A 596 -2.97 24.39 -36.52
CA PRO A 596 -1.63 24.70 -36.03
C PRO A 596 -1.64 25.65 -34.85
N ASN A 597 -0.60 25.58 -34.01
CA ASN A 597 -0.40 26.54 -32.93
C ASN A 597 -0.30 27.98 -33.49
N PRO A 598 -1.10 28.93 -33.00
CA PRO A 598 -1.05 30.32 -33.46
C PRO A 598 0.30 31.02 -33.34
N LEU A 599 1.20 30.50 -32.50
CA LEU A 599 2.57 31.01 -32.30
C LEU A 599 3.60 30.35 -33.23
N LYS A 600 3.19 29.42 -34.09
CA LYS A 600 4.05 28.75 -35.05
C LYS A 600 4.50 29.73 -36.13
N GLY A 601 5.81 29.85 -36.36
CA GLY A 601 6.37 30.76 -37.34
C GLY A 601 6.68 32.19 -36.85
N PHE A 602 6.59 32.43 -35.54
CA PHE A 602 6.98 33.70 -34.91
C PHE A 602 8.34 33.63 -34.23
#